data_ef7bcb887e4cf6b44d75d06ff4e28f80
#
_entry.id   ef7bcb887e4cf6b44d75d06ff4e28f80
#
_cell.length_a   1.000
_cell.length_b   1.000
_cell.length_c   1.000
_cell.angle_alpha   90.00
_cell.angle_beta   90.00
_cell.angle_gamma   90.00
#
_symmetry.space_group_name_H-M   'P 1'
#
loop_
_entity.id
_entity.type
_entity.pdbx_description
1 polymer ?
#
loop_
_entity_poly.entity_id
_entity_poly.type
_entity_poly.pdbx_seq_one_letter_code
_entity_poly.pdbx_strand_id
1 'polypeptide(L)'
;LEGYQVSRLEHSLQSATRAYKNGESEEMIVAALIHDIGDELAPMNHSEYAAAILKPYVTEKTHWIIKKHGEFQMYYYAHHLGEDKNKRDKYKDHKYYKDTIDFCEKYDQNSFDPNYKSFSLEFFKPLVKKIFSRKPYSLL
;
A
#
# COMPACT_ATOMS: atom_id res chain seq x y z
N LEU A 1 9.46 10.79 0.11
CA LEU A 1 8.39 11.82 0.04
C LEU A 1 8.92 13.25 -0.14
N GLU A 2 10.13 13.37 -0.67
CA GLU A 2 10.69 14.68 -0.96
C GLU A 2 9.75 15.44 -1.92
N GLY A 3 9.46 16.72 -1.60
CA GLY A 3 8.54 17.54 -2.39
C GLY A 3 7.07 17.44 -1.99
N TYR A 4 6.70 16.47 -1.15
CA TYR A 4 5.32 16.38 -0.63
C TYR A 4 5.20 17.14 0.69
N GLN A 5 3.96 17.59 0.99
CA GLN A 5 3.63 18.35 2.20
C GLN A 5 3.25 17.46 3.38
N VAL A 6 3.36 16.14 3.22
CA VAL A 6 3.07 15.18 4.27
C VAL A 6 4.28 14.28 4.52
N SER A 7 4.44 13.83 5.76
CA SER A 7 5.47 12.87 6.13
C SER A 7 5.06 11.45 5.69
N ARG A 8 6.01 10.50 5.77
CA ARG A 8 5.71 9.08 5.51
C ARG A 8 4.63 8.56 6.45
N LEU A 9 4.73 8.92 7.72
CA LEU A 9 3.72 8.49 8.70
C LEU A 9 2.35 9.06 8.35
N GLU A 10 2.28 10.35 8.03
CA GLU A 10 1.02 10.98 7.63
C GLU A 10 0.43 10.34 6.39
N HIS A 11 1.25 10.04 5.38
CA HIS A 11 0.82 9.32 4.18
C HIS A 11 0.24 7.94 4.54
N SER A 12 0.95 7.19 5.37
CA SER A 12 0.51 5.85 5.79
C SER A 12 -0.79 5.89 6.58
N LEU A 13 -0.92 6.84 7.51
CA LEU A 13 -2.16 7.00 8.29
C LEU A 13 -3.33 7.42 7.40
N GLN A 14 -3.08 8.30 6.44
CA GLN A 14 -4.11 8.72 5.50
C GLN A 14 -4.56 7.58 4.61
N SER A 15 -3.62 6.79 4.08
CA SER A 15 -3.92 5.60 3.28
C SER A 15 -4.82 4.63 4.04
N ALA A 16 -4.45 4.30 5.26
CA ALA A 16 -5.21 3.38 6.10
C ALA A 16 -6.59 3.95 6.47
N THR A 17 -6.67 5.25 6.74
CA THR A 17 -7.93 5.91 7.08
C THR A 17 -8.90 5.87 5.90
N ARG A 18 -8.42 6.14 4.69
CA ARG A 18 -9.25 6.08 3.48
C ARG A 18 -9.75 4.67 3.23
N ALA A 19 -8.88 3.66 3.42
CA ALA A 19 -9.28 2.25 3.29
C ALA A 19 -10.33 1.88 4.32
N TYR A 20 -10.16 2.30 5.57
CA TYR A 20 -11.13 2.07 6.64
C TYR A 20 -12.48 2.69 6.30
N LYS A 21 -12.51 3.96 5.91
CA LYS A 21 -13.75 4.68 5.57
C LYS A 21 -14.45 4.11 4.35
N ASN A 22 -13.69 3.49 3.44
CA ASN A 22 -14.24 2.86 2.24
C ASN A 22 -14.71 1.42 2.48
N GLY A 23 -14.67 0.95 3.71
CA GLY A 23 -15.20 -0.38 4.06
C GLY A 23 -14.31 -1.55 3.67
N GLU A 24 -13.02 -1.33 3.47
CA GLU A 24 -12.08 -2.41 3.14
C GLU A 24 -11.94 -3.41 4.29
N SER A 25 -11.47 -4.61 3.97
CA SER A 25 -11.19 -5.62 4.98
C SER A 25 -10.11 -5.15 5.95
N GLU A 26 -10.09 -5.74 7.14
CA GLU A 26 -9.08 -5.40 8.14
C GLU A 26 -7.65 -5.62 7.62
N GLU A 27 -7.43 -6.72 6.88
CA GLU A 27 -6.10 -6.96 6.32
C GLU A 27 -5.71 -5.92 5.26
N MET A 28 -6.66 -5.43 4.47
CA MET A 28 -6.37 -4.38 3.49
C MET A 28 -6.09 -3.04 4.17
N ILE A 29 -6.79 -2.73 5.27
CA ILE A 29 -6.51 -1.52 6.06
C ILE A 29 -5.08 -1.56 6.59
N VAL A 30 -4.67 -2.69 7.16
CA VAL A 30 -3.30 -2.86 7.66
C VAL A 30 -2.29 -2.83 6.51
N ALA A 31 -2.62 -3.44 5.38
CA ALA A 31 -1.77 -3.40 4.19
C ALA A 31 -1.58 -1.96 3.69
N ALA A 32 -2.64 -1.17 3.67
CA ALA A 32 -2.55 0.25 3.31
C ALA A 32 -1.66 1.02 4.29
N LEU A 33 -1.77 0.73 5.58
CA LEU A 33 -0.96 1.38 6.61
C LEU A 33 0.53 1.13 6.39
N ILE A 34 0.93 -0.07 5.99
CA ILE A 34 2.35 -0.44 5.91
C ILE A 34 2.89 -0.57 4.49
N HIS A 35 2.11 -0.21 3.45
CA HIS A 35 2.51 -0.46 2.06
C HIS A 35 3.84 0.19 1.67
N ASP A 36 4.22 1.29 2.30
CA ASP A 36 5.48 1.99 2.06
C ASP A 36 6.52 1.76 3.17
N ILE A 37 6.27 0.83 4.08
CA ILE A 37 7.24 0.52 5.13
C ILE A 37 8.56 0.08 4.50
N GLY A 38 9.66 0.64 4.97
CA GLY A 38 10.99 0.30 4.46
C GLY A 38 11.42 1.08 3.23
N ASP A 39 10.67 2.08 2.77
CA ASP A 39 11.05 2.84 1.58
C ASP A 39 12.37 3.64 1.77
N GLU A 40 12.77 3.94 3.00
CA GLU A 40 14.08 4.52 3.29
C GLU A 40 15.21 3.50 3.20
N LEU A 41 14.94 2.26 3.61
CA LEU A 41 15.93 1.17 3.60
C LEU A 41 16.06 0.52 2.23
N ALA A 42 14.96 0.41 1.52
CA ALA A 42 14.88 -0.31 0.26
C ALA A 42 14.05 0.46 -0.76
N PRO A 43 14.48 1.68 -1.16
CA PRO A 43 13.66 2.53 -2.03
C PRO A 43 13.36 1.90 -3.39
N MET A 44 14.24 1.06 -3.91
CA MET A 44 14.06 0.44 -5.23
C MET A 44 13.16 -0.79 -5.19
N ASN A 45 12.93 -1.35 -4.02
CA ASN A 45 12.13 -2.57 -3.86
C ASN A 45 11.25 -2.56 -2.61
N HIS A 46 10.80 -1.37 -2.18
CA HIS A 46 9.96 -1.24 -0.98
C HIS A 46 8.63 -2.02 -1.10
N SER A 47 8.10 -2.16 -2.31
CA SER A 47 6.86 -2.93 -2.53
C SER A 47 7.06 -4.41 -2.17
N GLU A 48 8.17 -5.00 -2.59
CA GLU A 48 8.51 -6.39 -2.26
C GLU A 48 8.78 -6.53 -0.76
N TYR A 49 9.45 -5.53 -0.16
CA TYR A 49 9.73 -5.52 1.27
C TYR A 49 8.44 -5.55 2.09
N ALA A 50 7.51 -4.64 1.82
CA ALA A 50 6.22 -4.60 2.50
C ALA A 50 5.40 -5.87 2.27
N ALA A 51 5.38 -6.36 1.02
CA ALA A 51 4.68 -7.58 0.67
C ALA A 51 5.25 -8.81 1.41
N ALA A 52 6.57 -8.88 1.57
CA ALA A 52 7.21 -9.98 2.29
C ALA A 52 6.79 -10.01 3.76
N ILE A 53 6.71 -8.85 4.41
CA ILE A 53 6.25 -8.74 5.80
C ILE A 53 4.80 -9.23 5.94
N LEU A 54 3.95 -8.88 4.99
CA LEU A 54 2.52 -9.22 5.00
C LEU A 54 2.24 -10.67 4.61
N LYS A 55 3.07 -11.25 3.74
CA LYS A 55 2.77 -12.50 3.05
C LYS A 55 2.21 -13.62 3.94
N PRO A 56 2.78 -13.92 5.12
CA PRO A 56 2.27 -15.02 5.95
C PRO A 56 0.87 -14.75 6.52
N TYR A 57 0.44 -13.49 6.59
CA TYR A 57 -0.72 -13.08 7.38
C TYR A 57 -1.89 -12.54 6.57
N VAL A 58 -1.75 -12.45 5.25
CA VAL A 58 -2.79 -11.91 4.38
C VAL A 58 -3.11 -12.87 3.24
N THR A 59 -4.23 -12.64 2.56
CA THR A 59 -4.62 -13.43 1.39
C THR A 59 -3.70 -13.15 0.20
N GLU A 60 -3.71 -14.04 -0.77
CA GLU A 60 -2.95 -13.90 -2.01
C GLU A 60 -3.25 -12.56 -2.70
N LYS A 61 -4.52 -12.16 -2.72
CA LYS A 61 -4.95 -10.90 -3.33
C LYS A 61 -4.25 -9.70 -2.68
N THR A 62 -4.32 -9.60 -1.37
CA THR A 62 -3.69 -8.48 -0.63
C THR A 62 -2.18 -8.48 -0.84
N HIS A 63 -1.55 -9.64 -0.75
CA HIS A 63 -0.11 -9.77 -1.00
C HIS A 63 0.27 -9.29 -2.40
N TRP A 64 -0.46 -9.73 -3.42
CA TRP A 64 -0.18 -9.36 -4.81
C TRP A 64 -0.30 -7.85 -5.02
N ILE A 65 -1.38 -7.24 -4.50
CA ILE A 65 -1.62 -5.80 -4.62
C ILE A 65 -0.43 -5.02 -4.05
N ILE A 66 0.01 -5.36 -2.85
CA ILE A 66 1.12 -4.64 -2.20
C ILE A 66 2.44 -4.90 -2.94
N LYS A 67 2.68 -6.13 -3.37
CA LYS A 67 3.90 -6.48 -4.11
C LYS A 67 4.03 -5.69 -5.40
N LYS A 68 2.93 -5.42 -6.07
CA LYS A 68 2.91 -4.74 -7.36
C LYS A 68 2.61 -3.24 -7.29
N HIS A 69 2.28 -2.71 -6.12
CA HIS A 69 1.80 -1.34 -6.04
C HIS A 69 2.82 -0.32 -6.59
N GLY A 70 4.10 -0.54 -6.39
CA GLY A 70 5.13 0.35 -6.91
C GLY A 70 5.12 0.46 -8.43
N GLU A 71 4.99 -0.67 -9.14
CA GLU A 71 4.90 -0.65 -10.60
C GLU A 71 3.62 0.04 -11.07
N PHE A 72 2.50 -0.18 -10.39
CA PHE A 72 1.23 0.47 -10.72
C PHE A 72 1.27 1.97 -10.40
N GLN A 73 1.96 2.35 -9.35
CA GLN A 73 2.10 3.74 -8.96
C GLN A 73 2.92 4.54 -9.98
N MET A 74 3.75 3.88 -10.79
CA MET A 74 4.50 4.50 -11.88
C MET A 74 3.58 5.19 -12.91
N TYR A 75 2.32 4.78 -13.01
CA TYR A 75 1.34 5.47 -13.83
C TYR A 75 1.30 6.98 -13.53
N TYR A 76 1.54 7.36 -12.27
CA TYR A 76 1.49 8.75 -11.81
C TYR A 76 2.86 9.44 -11.84
N TYR A 77 3.97 8.69 -11.76
CA TYR A 77 5.30 9.26 -11.54
C TYR A 77 6.30 9.00 -12.66
N ALA A 78 6.04 8.03 -13.54
CA ALA A 78 7.03 7.58 -14.51
C ALA A 78 7.58 8.71 -15.39
N HIS A 79 6.74 9.65 -15.79
CA HIS A 79 7.16 10.75 -16.65
C HIS A 79 8.18 11.68 -15.97
N HIS A 80 8.16 11.79 -14.64
CA HIS A 80 9.15 12.56 -13.89
C HIS A 80 10.51 11.85 -13.83
N LEU A 81 10.53 10.54 -14.05
CA LEU A 81 11.71 9.71 -13.96
C LEU A 81 12.25 9.28 -15.32
N GLY A 82 11.61 9.70 -16.41
CA GLY A 82 11.96 9.24 -17.75
C GLY A 82 11.59 7.80 -18.03
N GLU A 83 10.68 7.22 -17.22
CA GLU A 83 10.24 5.83 -17.35
C GLU A 83 8.86 5.73 -18.00
N ASP A 84 8.47 4.50 -18.36
CA ASP A 84 7.18 4.22 -18.96
C ASP A 84 6.08 4.14 -17.89
N LYS A 85 5.11 5.06 -17.96
CA LYS A 85 3.96 5.06 -17.04
C LYS A 85 3.06 3.84 -17.21
N ASN A 86 3.15 3.15 -18.34
CA ASN A 86 2.27 2.03 -18.67
C ASN A 86 2.88 0.67 -18.31
N LYS A 87 3.87 0.63 -17.42
CA LYS A 87 4.45 -0.64 -16.95
C LYS A 87 3.40 -1.61 -16.42
N ARG A 88 2.33 -1.09 -15.82
CA ARG A 88 1.23 -1.92 -15.31
C ARG A 88 0.46 -2.68 -16.38
N ASP A 89 0.53 -2.24 -17.64
CA ASP A 89 -0.26 -2.84 -18.75
C ASP A 89 0.08 -4.32 -18.98
N LYS A 90 1.29 -4.76 -18.60
CA LYS A 90 1.66 -6.18 -18.70
C LYS A 90 0.80 -7.08 -17.82
N TYR A 91 0.09 -6.50 -16.83
CA TYR A 91 -0.77 -7.23 -15.91
C TYR A 91 -2.25 -7.11 -16.23
N LYS A 92 -2.63 -6.48 -17.33
CA LYS A 92 -4.04 -6.16 -17.60
C LYS A 92 -5.00 -7.37 -17.65
N ASP A 93 -4.47 -8.57 -17.88
CA ASP A 93 -5.27 -9.78 -17.85
C ASP A 93 -5.20 -10.51 -16.50
N HIS A 94 -4.46 -9.98 -15.54
CA HIS A 94 -4.34 -10.58 -14.21
C HIS A 94 -5.60 -10.32 -13.38
N LYS A 95 -6.01 -11.34 -12.61
CA LYS A 95 -7.26 -11.26 -11.82
C LYS A 95 -7.29 -10.13 -10.80
N TYR A 96 -6.13 -9.65 -10.34
CA TYR A 96 -6.04 -8.55 -9.36
C TYR A 96 -5.61 -7.22 -9.97
N TYR A 97 -5.58 -7.12 -11.29
CA TYR A 97 -5.14 -5.90 -11.99
C TYR A 97 -5.99 -4.69 -11.58
N LYS A 98 -7.33 -4.84 -11.70
CA LYS A 98 -8.25 -3.74 -11.38
C LYS A 98 -8.19 -3.37 -9.91
N ASP A 99 -8.11 -4.36 -9.04
CA ASP A 99 -8.00 -4.12 -7.58
C ASP A 99 -6.74 -3.33 -7.24
N THR A 100 -5.64 -3.59 -7.95
CA THR A 100 -4.38 -2.88 -7.71
C THR A 100 -4.44 -1.44 -8.24
N ILE A 101 -5.07 -1.23 -9.39
CA ILE A 101 -5.34 0.13 -9.90
C ILE A 101 -6.16 0.91 -8.87
N ASP A 102 -7.22 0.29 -8.35
CA ASP A 102 -8.09 0.93 -7.36
C ASP A 102 -7.33 1.26 -6.08
N PHE A 103 -6.48 0.36 -5.61
CA PHE A 103 -5.64 0.60 -4.43
C PHE A 103 -4.76 1.83 -4.63
N CYS A 104 -4.04 1.88 -5.75
CA CYS A 104 -3.12 3.00 -6.02
C CYS A 104 -3.86 4.33 -6.13
N GLU A 105 -4.99 4.35 -6.82
CA GLU A 105 -5.77 5.56 -7.01
C GLU A 105 -6.42 6.03 -5.70
N LYS A 106 -7.08 5.11 -4.99
CA LYS A 106 -7.92 5.47 -3.84
C LYS A 106 -7.14 5.66 -2.55
N TYR A 107 -6.08 4.87 -2.35
CA TYR A 107 -5.41 4.82 -1.05
C TYR A 107 -3.96 5.29 -1.08
N ASP A 108 -3.26 5.16 -2.21
CA ASP A 108 -1.89 5.61 -2.32
C ASP A 108 -1.81 7.02 -2.89
N GLN A 109 -2.21 7.21 -4.13
CA GLN A 109 -2.10 8.49 -4.82
C GLN A 109 -2.88 9.62 -4.15
N ASN A 110 -4.03 9.33 -3.59
CA ASN A 110 -4.87 10.32 -2.92
C ASN A 110 -4.39 10.70 -1.52
N SER A 111 -3.38 10.03 -0.98
CA SER A 111 -3.03 10.12 0.45
C SER A 111 -1.88 11.09 0.74
N PHE A 112 -1.85 12.21 0.04
CA PHE A 112 -0.87 13.28 0.21
C PHE A 112 -1.52 14.63 0.55
N ASP A 113 -2.75 14.62 1.06
CA ASP A 113 -3.47 15.83 1.43
C ASP A 113 -3.06 16.28 2.83
N PRO A 114 -2.39 17.45 2.98
CA PRO A 114 -1.93 17.91 4.29
C PRO A 114 -3.07 18.30 5.23
N ASN A 115 -4.27 18.49 4.70
CA ASN A 115 -5.44 18.89 5.49
C ASN A 115 -6.37 17.71 5.81
N TYR A 116 -6.04 16.51 5.37
CA TYR A 116 -6.87 15.34 5.64
C TYR A 116 -6.75 14.92 7.10
N LYS A 117 -7.88 14.70 7.74
CA LYS A 117 -7.93 14.29 9.14
C LYS A 117 -7.87 12.78 9.23
N SER A 118 -6.67 12.25 9.30
CA SER A 118 -6.45 10.81 9.47
C SER A 118 -6.72 10.37 10.90
N PHE A 119 -7.12 9.11 11.07
CA PHE A 119 -7.08 8.48 12.39
C PHE A 119 -5.64 8.35 12.84
N SER A 120 -5.44 8.27 14.15
CA SER A 120 -4.10 8.16 14.74
C SER A 120 -3.52 6.76 14.56
N LEU A 121 -2.21 6.64 14.77
CA LEU A 121 -1.55 5.35 14.80
C LEU A 121 -2.14 4.46 15.91
N GLU A 122 -2.48 5.07 17.05
CA GLU A 122 -3.10 4.32 18.17
C GLU A 122 -4.43 3.67 17.76
N PHE A 123 -5.18 4.31 16.87
CA PHE A 123 -6.42 3.75 16.34
C PHE A 123 -6.16 2.43 15.58
N PHE A 124 -5.07 2.37 14.82
CA PHE A 124 -4.77 1.21 13.97
C PHE A 124 -3.99 0.10 14.69
N LYS A 125 -3.36 0.38 15.83
CA LYS A 125 -2.58 -0.62 16.56
C LYS A 125 -3.34 -1.92 16.85
N PRO A 126 -4.61 -1.90 17.31
CA PRO A 126 -5.34 -3.15 17.51
C PRO A 126 -5.52 -3.96 16.23
N LEU A 127 -5.73 -3.30 15.09
CA LEU A 127 -5.86 -3.98 13.80
C LEU A 127 -4.53 -4.62 13.38
N VAL A 128 -3.43 -3.88 13.53
CA VAL A 128 -2.09 -4.41 13.24
C VAL A 128 -1.82 -5.65 14.08
N LYS A 129 -2.08 -5.56 15.39
CA LYS A 129 -1.88 -6.68 16.31
C LYS A 129 -2.74 -7.88 15.90
N LYS A 130 -3.99 -7.65 15.53
CA LYS A 130 -4.92 -8.70 15.10
C LYS A 130 -4.42 -9.44 13.86
N ILE A 131 -3.97 -8.70 12.85
CA ILE A 131 -3.52 -9.29 11.58
C ILE A 131 -2.23 -10.09 11.80
N PHE A 132 -1.25 -9.52 12.51
CA PHE A 132 0.04 -10.19 12.73
C PHE A 132 -0.01 -11.28 13.82
N SER A 133 -1.16 -11.44 14.47
CA SER A 133 -1.40 -12.54 15.43
C SER A 133 -2.15 -13.72 14.81
N ARG A 134 -2.55 -13.62 13.55
CA ARG A 134 -3.19 -14.74 12.84
C ARG A 134 -2.25 -15.91 12.73
N LYS A 135 -2.82 -17.12 12.64
CA LYS A 135 -2.07 -18.30 12.22
C LYS A 135 -1.56 -18.03 10.79
N PRO A 136 -0.24 -18.17 10.53
CA PRO A 136 0.28 -17.91 9.19
C PRO A 136 -0.33 -18.83 8.14
N TYR A 137 -0.63 -18.26 6.96
CA TYR A 137 -1.07 -19.04 5.80
C TYR A 137 0.09 -19.85 5.21
N SER A 138 1.32 -19.33 5.36
CA SER A 138 2.52 -19.97 4.84
C SER A 138 3.67 -19.72 5.82
N LEU A 139 4.43 -20.77 6.13
CA LEU A 139 5.58 -20.68 7.03
C LEU A 139 6.90 -20.43 6.28
N LEU A 140 6.92 -20.57 4.97
CA LEU A 140 8.14 -20.40 4.16
C LEU A 140 7.83 -19.73 2.83
#